data_0e0945099d5545bbc2382d53dcb74543
#
_entry.id   0e0945099d5545bbc2382d53dcb74543
#
_cell.length_a   1.000
_cell.length_b   1.000
_cell.length_c   1.000
_cell.angle_alpha   90.00
_cell.angle_beta   90.00
_cell.angle_gamma   90.00
#
_symmetry.space_group_name_H-M   'P 1'
#
loop_
_entity.id
_entity.type
_entity.pdbx_description
1 polymer ?
#
loop_
_entity_poly.entity_id
_entity_poly.type
_entity_poly.pdbx_seq_one_letter_code
_entity_poly.pdbx_strand_id
1 'polypeptide(L)'
;KVRRAQDAVLRTRPFSETLQKVLGGLIKRLKADAIDLPLLTERTVKKVVLVVISGDRGLCGSYNNYIIKKTEARIKDLKAEGLDVELVCVGTKANVYFRRRETPVRKFFNCPQAPSAENASSITDELLADYLSGEVDRIELLYTRFVSLISCEASIRTLLPLSPSGLETDGDEIFQLTSVGGQFVVKSETVPVAEPEEFPADMIFEQDPLQILNAILPLYLNGQLLRTLQESVASELASRMSAMSSAS
;
A
#
# COMPACT_ATOMS: atom_id res chain seq x y z
N LYS A 1 -13.62 -15.10 -12.74
CA LYS A 1 -12.78 -14.72 -11.60
C LYS A 1 -12.27 -13.28 -11.73
N VAL A 2 -11.66 -12.89 -12.88
CA VAL A 2 -11.15 -11.52 -13.13
C VAL A 2 -12.26 -10.48 -12.91
N ARG A 3 -13.44 -10.65 -13.52
CA ARG A 3 -14.56 -9.72 -13.37
C ARG A 3 -14.98 -9.50 -11.91
N ARG A 4 -15.05 -10.58 -11.12
CA ARG A 4 -15.36 -10.46 -9.68
C ARG A 4 -14.28 -9.69 -8.90
N ALA A 5 -13.02 -9.89 -9.23
CA ALA A 5 -11.92 -9.14 -8.60
C ALA A 5 -11.96 -7.64 -9.00
N GLN A 6 -12.23 -7.36 -10.27
CA GLN A 6 -12.45 -6.00 -10.75
C GLN A 6 -13.63 -5.31 -10.06
N ASP A 7 -14.78 -5.99 -9.93
CA ASP A 7 -15.95 -5.45 -9.25
C ASP A 7 -15.65 -5.16 -7.76
N ALA A 8 -14.84 -6.01 -7.10
CA ALA A 8 -14.41 -5.78 -5.72
C ALA A 8 -13.56 -4.50 -5.60
N VAL A 9 -12.58 -4.32 -6.49
CA VAL A 9 -11.75 -3.10 -6.53
C VAL A 9 -12.59 -1.85 -6.74
N LEU A 10 -13.52 -1.87 -7.71
CA LEU A 10 -14.37 -0.72 -8.03
C LEU A 10 -15.30 -0.33 -6.88
N ARG A 11 -15.72 -1.30 -6.05
CA ARG A 11 -16.55 -1.03 -4.86
C ARG A 11 -15.75 -0.50 -3.68
N THR A 12 -14.52 -0.97 -3.49
CA THR A 12 -13.70 -0.62 -2.33
C THR A 12 -13.02 0.75 -2.50
N ARG A 13 -12.66 1.14 -3.72
CA ARG A 13 -12.00 2.42 -3.99
C ARG A 13 -12.75 3.64 -3.46
N PRO A 14 -14.04 3.88 -3.80
CA PRO A 14 -14.76 5.06 -3.32
C PRO A 14 -14.84 5.13 -1.80
N PHE A 15 -15.03 3.99 -1.13
CA PHE A 15 -15.05 3.91 0.32
C PHE A 15 -13.69 4.32 0.92
N SER A 16 -12.62 3.75 0.40
CA SER A 16 -11.25 4.02 0.84
C SER A 16 -10.86 5.49 0.62
N GLU A 17 -11.25 6.09 -0.51
CA GLU A 17 -11.00 7.49 -0.84
C GLU A 17 -11.80 8.44 0.05
N THR A 18 -13.08 8.14 0.30
CA THR A 18 -13.91 8.93 1.22
C THR A 18 -13.34 8.90 2.65
N LEU A 19 -12.95 7.70 3.11
CA LEU A 19 -12.37 7.54 4.44
C LEU A 19 -11.03 8.29 4.57
N GLN A 20 -10.23 8.31 3.51
CA GLN A 20 -8.98 9.08 3.44
C GLN A 20 -9.24 10.59 3.56
N LYS A 21 -10.23 11.12 2.86
CA LYS A 21 -10.61 12.54 2.95
C LYS A 21 -11.06 12.93 4.37
N VAL A 22 -11.91 12.11 4.97
CA VAL A 22 -12.39 12.33 6.35
C VAL A 22 -11.22 12.30 7.34
N LEU A 23 -10.33 11.32 7.21
CA LEU A 23 -9.16 11.20 8.07
C LEU A 23 -8.21 12.39 7.88
N GLY A 24 -7.93 12.79 6.65
CA GLY A 24 -7.09 13.94 6.34
C GLY A 24 -7.59 15.24 6.96
N GLY A 25 -8.89 15.50 6.86
CA GLY A 25 -9.53 16.65 7.50
C GLY A 25 -9.43 16.62 9.03
N LEU A 26 -9.65 15.45 9.65
CA LEU A 26 -9.50 15.26 11.11
C LEU A 26 -8.06 15.50 11.56
N ILE A 27 -7.07 14.92 10.86
CA ILE A 27 -5.65 15.09 11.18
C ILE A 27 -5.24 16.56 11.08
N LYS A 28 -5.69 17.27 10.04
CA LYS A 28 -5.38 18.68 9.84
C LYS A 28 -5.90 19.51 11.02
N ARG A 29 -7.11 19.24 11.48
CA ARG A 29 -7.72 19.93 12.63
C ARG A 29 -7.00 19.60 13.94
N LEU A 30 -6.67 18.34 14.19
CA LEU A 30 -5.93 17.92 15.38
C LEU A 30 -4.50 18.49 15.43
N LYS A 31 -3.83 18.63 14.28
CA LYS A 31 -2.53 19.31 14.19
C LYS A 31 -2.65 20.80 14.54
N ALA A 32 -3.75 21.46 14.16
CA ALA A 32 -4.02 22.84 14.54
C ALA A 32 -4.21 23.00 16.06
N ASP A 33 -4.78 22.00 16.72
CA ASP A 33 -4.99 21.96 18.17
C ASP A 33 -3.73 21.48 18.96
N ALA A 34 -2.59 21.27 18.28
CA ALA A 34 -1.32 20.83 18.86
C ALA A 34 -1.40 19.52 19.68
N ILE A 35 -2.27 18.60 19.28
CA ILE A 35 -2.44 17.30 19.93
C ILE A 35 -1.35 16.35 19.38
N ASP A 36 -0.51 15.85 20.28
CA ASP A 36 0.55 14.89 19.95
C ASP A 36 -0.03 13.47 19.86
N LEU A 37 0.05 12.88 18.67
CA LEU A 37 -0.45 11.52 18.39
C LEU A 37 0.71 10.64 17.89
N PRO A 38 0.98 9.50 18.52
CA PRO A 38 2.11 8.62 18.17
C PRO A 38 2.12 8.18 16.69
N LEU A 39 0.93 8.07 16.07
CA LEU A 39 0.77 7.64 14.68
C LEU A 39 0.92 8.78 13.65
N LEU A 40 0.88 10.03 14.12
CA LEU A 40 1.07 11.24 13.31
C LEU A 40 2.45 11.86 13.51
N THR A 41 3.17 11.45 14.56
CA THR A 41 4.47 12.01 14.90
C THR A 41 5.51 11.49 13.91
N GLU A 42 6.09 12.40 13.15
CA GLU A 42 7.24 12.09 12.29
C GLU A 42 8.45 11.78 13.18
N ARG A 43 8.81 10.52 13.25
CA ARG A 43 10.02 10.07 13.93
C ARG A 43 11.21 10.15 12.98
N THR A 44 12.41 10.28 13.55
CA THR A 44 13.63 10.05 12.77
C THR A 44 13.63 8.61 12.28
N VAL A 45 13.44 8.42 10.97
CA VAL A 45 13.34 7.10 10.37
C VAL A 45 14.71 6.43 10.43
N LYS A 46 14.78 5.27 11.06
CA LYS A 46 15.96 4.39 11.09
C LYS A 46 15.65 3.04 10.48
N LYS A 47 14.45 2.52 10.73
CA LYS A 47 14.02 1.21 10.29
C LYS A 47 12.71 1.28 9.51
N VAL A 48 12.74 0.73 8.29
CA VAL A 48 11.60 0.70 7.36
C VAL A 48 11.17 -0.74 7.14
N VAL A 49 9.87 -1.00 7.25
CA VAL A 49 9.27 -2.26 6.82
C VAL A 49 8.60 -2.07 5.48
N LEU A 50 8.99 -2.89 4.50
CA LEU A 50 8.35 -2.96 3.19
C LEU A 50 7.39 -4.14 3.16
N VAL A 51 6.09 -3.88 3.03
CA VAL A 51 5.06 -4.88 2.84
C VAL A 51 4.93 -5.16 1.34
N VAL A 52 5.41 -6.32 0.90
CA VAL A 52 5.47 -6.69 -0.52
C VAL A 52 4.32 -7.63 -0.85
N ILE A 53 3.40 -7.19 -1.70
CA ILE A 53 2.25 -7.98 -2.11
C ILE A 53 2.51 -8.63 -3.47
N SER A 54 2.70 -9.95 -3.46
CA SER A 54 2.94 -10.78 -4.64
C SER A 54 1.92 -11.91 -4.74
N GLY A 55 1.92 -12.65 -5.85
CA GLY A 55 1.09 -13.83 -5.99
C GLY A 55 1.71 -15.09 -5.37
N ASP A 56 0.86 -16.07 -5.07
CA ASP A 56 1.29 -17.41 -4.67
C ASP A 56 1.62 -18.30 -5.88
N ARG A 57 0.97 -18.05 -7.02
CA ARG A 57 1.02 -18.90 -8.22
C ARG A 57 1.81 -18.24 -9.34
N GLY A 58 2.34 -19.09 -10.22
CA GLY A 58 2.95 -18.67 -11.48
C GLY A 58 1.95 -18.49 -12.62
N LEU A 59 2.45 -18.46 -13.84
CA LEU A 59 1.71 -18.28 -15.08
C LEU A 59 0.90 -16.96 -15.15
N CYS A 60 1.43 -15.94 -14.47
CA CYS A 60 0.88 -14.59 -14.46
C CYS A 60 1.80 -13.58 -15.19
N GLY A 61 2.48 -14.06 -16.24
CA GLY A 61 3.41 -13.21 -17.01
C GLY A 61 4.50 -12.61 -16.14
N SER A 62 4.76 -11.33 -16.31
CA SER A 62 5.79 -10.57 -15.59
C SER A 62 5.36 -10.05 -14.21
N TYR A 63 4.10 -10.26 -13.78
CA TYR A 63 3.52 -9.69 -12.56
C TYR A 63 4.43 -9.85 -11.33
N ASN A 64 4.78 -11.09 -10.97
CA ASN A 64 5.62 -11.34 -9.79
C ASN A 64 7.04 -10.78 -9.94
N ASN A 65 7.63 -10.92 -11.12
CA ASN A 65 8.99 -10.43 -11.38
C ASN A 65 9.05 -8.90 -11.33
N TYR A 66 7.97 -8.25 -11.75
CA TYR A 66 7.89 -6.80 -11.76
C TYR A 66 7.86 -6.22 -10.35
N ILE A 67 6.99 -6.74 -9.49
CA ILE A 67 6.92 -6.27 -8.08
C ILE A 67 8.21 -6.61 -7.31
N ILE A 68 8.81 -7.78 -7.57
CA ILE A 68 10.08 -8.16 -6.94
C ILE A 68 11.22 -7.21 -7.34
N LYS A 69 11.39 -6.92 -8.63
CA LYS A 69 12.40 -5.98 -9.11
C LYS A 69 12.20 -4.58 -8.54
N LYS A 70 10.95 -4.15 -8.42
CA LYS A 70 10.63 -2.85 -7.82
C LYS A 70 10.99 -2.82 -6.35
N THR A 71 10.70 -3.90 -5.64
CA THR A 71 11.10 -4.04 -4.23
C THR A 71 12.63 -3.99 -4.08
N GLU A 72 13.38 -4.67 -4.96
CA GLU A 72 14.86 -4.60 -4.93
C GLU A 72 15.39 -3.19 -5.16
N ALA A 73 14.81 -2.45 -6.12
CA ALA A 73 15.17 -1.06 -6.35
C ALA A 73 14.91 -0.21 -5.10
N ARG A 74 13.72 -0.34 -4.49
CA ARG A 74 13.38 0.41 -3.27
C ARG A 74 14.29 0.06 -2.09
N ILE A 75 14.62 -1.22 -1.90
CA ILE A 75 15.57 -1.66 -0.86
C ILE A 75 16.93 -0.99 -1.06
N LYS A 76 17.40 -0.92 -2.32
CA LYS A 76 18.69 -0.30 -2.65
C LYS A 76 18.67 1.21 -2.32
N ASP A 77 17.60 1.89 -2.67
CA ASP A 77 17.44 3.33 -2.40
C ASP A 77 17.42 3.61 -0.91
N LEU A 78 16.62 2.88 -0.12
CA LEU A 78 16.56 3.02 1.33
C LEU A 78 17.87 2.68 2.03
N LYS A 79 18.59 1.66 1.57
CA LYS A 79 19.92 1.33 2.09
C LYS A 79 20.97 2.41 1.74
N ALA A 80 20.84 3.06 0.58
CA ALA A 80 21.70 4.18 0.22
C ALA A 80 21.46 5.41 1.11
N GLU A 81 20.23 5.58 1.62
CA GLU A 81 19.88 6.57 2.64
C GLU A 81 20.36 6.19 4.05
N GLY A 82 20.96 5.01 4.22
CA GLY A 82 21.46 4.53 5.52
C GLY A 82 20.37 3.93 6.42
N LEU A 83 19.23 3.53 5.85
CA LEU A 83 18.10 2.97 6.59
C LEU A 83 18.16 1.44 6.65
N ASP A 84 17.76 0.88 7.77
CA ASP A 84 17.55 -0.55 7.92
C ASP A 84 16.22 -0.96 7.26
N VAL A 85 16.25 -2.04 6.48
CA VAL A 85 15.08 -2.51 5.74
C VAL A 85 14.76 -3.95 6.08
N GLU A 86 13.54 -4.20 6.52
CA GLU A 86 12.96 -5.52 6.70
C GLU A 86 11.74 -5.71 5.80
N LEU A 87 11.43 -6.96 5.45
CA LEU A 87 10.30 -7.28 4.59
C LEU A 87 9.19 -8.00 5.34
N VAL A 88 7.97 -7.63 5.03
CA VAL A 88 6.78 -8.44 5.28
C VAL A 88 6.26 -8.89 3.91
N CYS A 89 6.32 -10.19 3.66
CA CYS A 89 5.92 -10.74 2.37
C CYS A 89 4.48 -11.25 2.43
N VAL A 90 3.62 -10.73 1.58
CA VAL A 90 2.30 -11.29 1.29
C VAL A 90 2.38 -11.98 -0.06
N GLY A 91 2.29 -13.32 -0.04
CA GLY A 91 2.45 -14.15 -1.23
C GLY A 91 3.79 -14.90 -1.29
N THR A 92 3.68 -16.14 -1.72
CA THR A 92 4.78 -17.13 -1.73
C THR A 92 5.93 -16.70 -2.64
N LYS A 93 5.65 -16.03 -3.77
CA LYS A 93 6.68 -15.73 -4.77
C LYS A 93 7.72 -14.74 -4.26
N ALA A 94 7.29 -13.65 -3.62
CA ALA A 94 8.22 -12.71 -2.98
C ALA A 94 8.95 -13.37 -1.81
N ASN A 95 8.25 -14.11 -0.95
CA ASN A 95 8.84 -14.77 0.21
C ASN A 95 9.97 -15.74 -0.20
N VAL A 96 9.73 -16.64 -1.16
CA VAL A 96 10.76 -17.59 -1.65
C VAL A 96 11.94 -16.85 -2.27
N TYR A 97 11.68 -15.76 -2.97
CA TYR A 97 12.72 -14.96 -3.60
C TYR A 97 13.63 -14.27 -2.58
N PHE A 98 13.06 -13.54 -1.61
CA PHE A 98 13.82 -12.75 -0.65
C PHE A 98 14.46 -13.57 0.46
N ARG A 99 13.89 -14.71 0.86
CA ARG A 99 14.55 -15.63 1.82
C ARG A 99 15.90 -16.17 1.35
N ARG A 100 16.16 -16.14 0.04
CA ARG A 100 17.45 -16.58 -0.54
C ARG A 100 18.44 -15.43 -0.67
N ARG A 101 18.09 -14.25 -0.18
CA ARG A 101 18.89 -13.03 -0.26
C ARG A 101 19.15 -12.46 1.14
N GLU A 102 20.05 -11.49 1.20
CA GLU A 102 20.50 -10.88 2.46
C GLU A 102 19.47 -9.95 3.13
N THR A 103 18.33 -9.70 2.49
CA THR A 103 17.28 -8.85 3.09
C THR A 103 16.40 -9.69 3.99
N PRO A 104 16.31 -9.35 5.30
CA PRO A 104 15.56 -10.14 6.27
C PRO A 104 14.05 -10.08 5.98
N VAL A 105 13.41 -11.26 5.92
CA VAL A 105 11.96 -11.39 5.87
C VAL A 105 11.45 -11.60 7.30
N ARG A 106 10.84 -10.55 7.85
CA ARG A 106 10.31 -10.52 9.21
C ARG A 106 9.10 -11.44 9.36
N LYS A 107 8.13 -11.33 8.44
CA LYS A 107 6.89 -12.09 8.46
C LYS A 107 6.45 -12.50 7.05
N PHE A 108 5.64 -13.54 7.00
CA PHE A 108 5.06 -14.05 5.77
C PHE A 108 3.58 -14.36 5.96
N PHE A 109 2.77 -13.91 5.00
CA PHE A 109 1.35 -14.21 4.87
C PHE A 109 1.07 -14.80 3.49
N ASN A 110 0.15 -15.76 3.41
CA ASN A 110 -0.34 -16.25 2.13
C ASN A 110 -1.17 -15.16 1.43
N CYS A 111 -1.07 -15.05 0.11
CA CYS A 111 -1.90 -14.12 -0.65
C CYS A 111 -3.30 -14.73 -0.83
N PRO A 112 -4.36 -14.14 -0.24
CA PRO A 112 -5.70 -14.66 -0.38
C PRO A 112 -6.20 -14.48 -1.82
N GLN A 113 -6.85 -15.50 -2.40
CA GLN A 113 -7.45 -15.40 -3.74
C GLN A 113 -8.68 -14.48 -3.79
N ALA A 114 -9.33 -14.30 -2.67
CA ALA A 114 -10.45 -13.39 -2.46
C ALA A 114 -10.19 -12.67 -1.13
N PRO A 115 -9.49 -11.51 -1.17
CA PRO A 115 -9.17 -10.76 0.04
C PRO A 115 -10.41 -10.34 0.80
N SER A 116 -10.43 -10.65 2.09
CA SER A 116 -11.50 -10.28 3.04
C SER A 116 -10.98 -9.26 4.06
N ALA A 117 -11.90 -8.65 4.79
CA ALA A 117 -11.57 -7.75 5.88
C ALA A 117 -10.74 -8.45 6.98
N GLU A 118 -11.00 -9.72 7.25
CA GLU A 118 -10.25 -10.54 8.20
C GLU A 118 -8.78 -10.71 7.79
N ASN A 119 -8.53 -10.94 6.48
CA ASN A 119 -7.16 -11.02 5.97
C ASN A 119 -6.43 -9.69 6.13
N ALA A 120 -7.10 -8.57 5.85
CA ALA A 120 -6.52 -7.26 6.04
C ALA A 120 -6.25 -6.95 7.51
N SER A 121 -7.22 -7.20 8.40
CA SER A 121 -7.09 -6.97 9.84
C SER A 121 -5.90 -7.74 10.43
N SER A 122 -5.80 -9.04 10.13
CA SER A 122 -4.71 -9.88 10.64
C SER A 122 -3.31 -9.34 10.29
N ILE A 123 -3.14 -8.78 9.10
CA ILE A 123 -1.87 -8.18 8.69
C ILE A 123 -1.69 -6.80 9.33
N THR A 124 -2.75 -5.98 9.35
CA THR A 124 -2.70 -4.63 9.90
C THR A 124 -2.40 -4.62 11.39
N ASP A 125 -3.03 -5.52 12.15
CA ASP A 125 -2.85 -5.61 13.60
C ASP A 125 -1.39 -5.91 13.97
N GLU A 126 -0.72 -6.77 13.19
CA GLU A 126 0.70 -7.05 13.38
C GLU A 126 1.61 -5.86 12.99
N LEU A 127 1.31 -5.21 11.85
CA LEU A 127 2.06 -4.03 11.42
C LEU A 127 1.91 -2.87 12.40
N LEU A 128 0.70 -2.68 12.93
CA LEU A 128 0.41 -1.65 13.92
C LEU A 128 1.12 -1.93 15.25
N ALA A 129 1.15 -3.19 15.70
CA ALA A 129 1.88 -3.58 16.89
C ALA A 129 3.38 -3.30 16.75
N ASP A 130 3.99 -3.67 15.61
CA ASP A 130 5.40 -3.42 15.31
C ASP A 130 5.72 -1.91 15.27
N TYR A 131 4.82 -1.09 14.76
CA TYR A 131 4.98 0.37 14.71
C TYR A 131 4.82 1.03 16.08
N LEU A 132 3.81 0.62 16.86
CA LEU A 132 3.54 1.17 18.20
C LEU A 132 4.60 0.77 19.22
N SER A 133 5.21 -0.41 19.09
CA SER A 133 6.33 -0.84 19.94
C SER A 133 7.60 -0.03 19.71
N GLY A 134 7.67 0.76 18.63
CA GLY A 134 8.86 1.52 18.25
C GLY A 134 9.94 0.68 17.55
N GLU A 135 9.65 -0.58 17.23
CA GLU A 135 10.58 -1.43 16.47
C GLU A 135 10.70 -1.00 15.00
N VAL A 136 9.69 -0.30 14.49
CA VAL A 136 9.61 0.15 13.10
C VAL A 136 9.18 1.61 13.07
N ASP A 137 9.87 2.43 12.26
CA ASP A 137 9.62 3.86 12.16
C ASP A 137 8.75 4.21 10.95
N ARG A 138 8.79 3.39 9.89
CA ARG A 138 8.01 3.60 8.66
C ARG A 138 7.57 2.27 8.04
N ILE A 139 6.35 2.23 7.55
CA ILE A 139 5.78 1.08 6.86
C ILE A 139 5.32 1.51 5.47
N GLU A 140 5.90 0.90 4.44
CA GLU A 140 5.56 1.14 3.04
C GLU A 140 4.88 -0.10 2.44
N LEU A 141 3.83 0.10 1.64
CA LEU A 141 3.14 -0.92 0.89
C LEU A 141 3.66 -0.94 -0.56
N LEU A 142 4.19 -2.05 -1.00
CA LEU A 142 4.55 -2.30 -2.40
C LEU A 142 3.54 -3.26 -2.99
N TYR A 143 2.71 -2.77 -3.90
CA TYR A 143 1.63 -3.53 -4.48
C TYR A 143 1.45 -3.17 -5.96
N THR A 144 0.61 -3.94 -6.66
CA THR A 144 0.29 -3.67 -8.05
C THR A 144 -1.12 -3.09 -8.15
N ARG A 145 -1.19 -1.79 -8.50
CA ARG A 145 -2.44 -1.07 -8.74
C ARG A 145 -3.10 -1.60 -10.01
N PHE A 146 -4.37 -1.91 -9.91
CA PHE A 146 -5.18 -2.32 -11.05
C PHE A 146 -5.68 -1.09 -11.82
N VAL A 147 -5.26 -0.94 -13.08
CA VAL A 147 -5.71 0.13 -13.98
C VAL A 147 -6.76 -0.40 -14.95
N SER A 148 -6.44 -1.49 -15.65
CA SER A 148 -7.33 -2.14 -16.60
C SER A 148 -6.96 -3.62 -16.76
N LEU A 149 -7.72 -4.35 -17.58
CA LEU A 149 -7.43 -5.76 -17.88
C LEU A 149 -6.09 -6.00 -18.59
N ILE A 150 -5.53 -4.97 -19.21
CA ILE A 150 -4.27 -5.02 -19.97
C ILE A 150 -3.18 -4.14 -19.36
N SER A 151 -3.49 -3.37 -18.33
CA SER A 151 -2.56 -2.43 -17.69
C SER A 151 -2.63 -2.51 -16.19
N CYS A 152 -1.49 -2.66 -15.56
CA CYS A 152 -1.31 -2.60 -14.11
C CYS A 152 -0.01 -1.84 -13.79
N GLU A 153 0.03 -1.23 -12.62
CA GLU A 153 1.11 -0.36 -12.17
C GLU A 153 1.65 -0.83 -10.82
N ALA A 154 2.97 -0.98 -10.68
CA ALA A 154 3.54 -1.17 -9.36
C ALA A 154 3.56 0.18 -8.64
N SER A 155 3.06 0.20 -7.42
CA SER A 155 2.94 1.40 -6.60
C SER A 155 3.60 1.18 -5.25
N ILE A 156 4.23 2.23 -4.76
CA ILE A 156 4.77 2.33 -3.41
C ILE A 156 3.92 3.35 -2.68
N ARG A 157 3.43 2.99 -1.48
CA ARG A 157 2.60 3.84 -0.65
C ARG A 157 3.03 3.74 0.80
N THR A 158 3.15 4.86 1.47
CA THR A 158 3.44 4.89 2.91
C THR A 158 2.15 4.64 3.69
N LEU A 159 2.13 3.56 4.49
CA LEU A 159 1.01 3.24 5.36
C LEU A 159 1.12 3.95 6.71
N LEU A 160 2.30 3.96 7.29
CA LEU A 160 2.64 4.62 8.56
C LEU A 160 4.02 5.29 8.46
N PRO A 161 4.23 6.47 9.06
CA PRO A 161 3.25 7.29 9.79
C PRO A 161 2.12 7.83 8.91
N LEU A 162 1.02 8.20 9.54
CA LEU A 162 -0.12 8.76 8.83
C LEU A 162 0.16 10.18 8.35
N SER A 163 -0.09 10.42 7.08
CA SER A 163 -0.07 11.75 6.48
C SER A 163 -1.49 12.31 6.37
N PRO A 164 -1.68 13.64 6.46
CA PRO A 164 -2.96 14.27 6.13
C PRO A 164 -3.44 13.98 4.71
N SER A 165 -2.52 13.73 3.80
CA SER A 165 -2.79 13.32 2.40
C SER A 165 -3.11 11.82 2.25
N GLY A 166 -3.14 11.07 3.35
CA GLY A 166 -3.40 9.64 3.37
C GLY A 166 -2.19 8.79 2.98
N LEU A 167 -2.36 7.84 2.07
CA LEU A 167 -1.26 7.02 1.56
C LEU A 167 -0.37 7.73 0.54
N GLU A 168 -0.75 8.94 0.13
CA GLU A 168 -0.02 9.73 -0.86
C GLU A 168 0.90 10.69 -0.12
N THR A 169 2.16 10.29 0.07
CA THR A 169 3.20 11.12 0.69
C THR A 169 4.21 11.59 -0.36
N ASP A 170 4.93 12.67 -0.05
CA ASP A 170 6.02 13.13 -0.89
C ASP A 170 7.08 12.02 -1.04
N GLY A 171 7.38 11.66 -2.28
CA GLY A 171 8.29 10.56 -2.59
C GLY A 171 7.61 9.24 -2.93
N ASP A 172 6.28 9.13 -2.80
CA ASP A 172 5.54 7.99 -3.34
C ASP A 172 5.57 8.02 -4.88
N GLU A 173 5.82 6.88 -5.48
CA GLU A 173 6.00 6.77 -6.93
C GLU A 173 4.96 5.84 -7.55
N ILE A 174 4.39 6.26 -8.66
CA ILE A 174 3.61 5.42 -9.57
C ILE A 174 4.47 5.15 -10.80
N PHE A 175 4.64 3.89 -11.14
CA PHE A 175 5.38 3.47 -12.31
C PHE A 175 4.43 2.94 -13.37
N GLN A 176 4.33 3.66 -14.48
CA GLN A 176 3.56 3.24 -15.64
C GLN A 176 4.45 2.50 -16.63
N LEU A 177 4.07 1.26 -16.95
CA LEU A 177 4.65 0.55 -18.08
C LEU A 177 3.92 0.98 -19.35
N THR A 178 4.52 1.89 -20.11
CA THR A 178 3.95 2.39 -21.37
C THR A 178 4.75 1.84 -22.53
N SER A 179 4.07 1.43 -23.59
CA SER A 179 4.75 1.07 -24.86
C SER A 179 4.82 2.32 -25.74
N VAL A 180 6.04 2.78 -26.01
CA VAL A 180 6.30 3.88 -26.93
C VAL A 180 7.15 3.31 -28.08
N GLY A 181 6.61 3.34 -29.31
CA GLY A 181 7.33 2.84 -30.49
C GLY A 181 7.65 1.33 -30.47
N GLY A 182 6.85 0.51 -29.74
CA GLY A 182 7.07 -0.93 -29.62
C GLY A 182 8.09 -1.34 -28.55
N GLN A 183 8.70 -0.39 -27.85
CA GLN A 183 9.55 -0.64 -26.68
C GLN A 183 8.81 -0.30 -25.39
N PHE A 184 8.94 -1.16 -24.39
CA PHE A 184 8.40 -0.89 -23.07
C PHE A 184 9.27 0.15 -22.35
N VAL A 185 8.68 1.30 -22.07
CA VAL A 185 9.30 2.38 -21.31
C VAL A 185 8.59 2.47 -19.95
N VAL A 186 9.38 2.48 -18.89
CA VAL A 186 8.88 2.73 -17.54
C VAL A 186 8.88 4.24 -17.32
N LYS A 187 7.70 4.84 -17.22
CA LYS A 187 7.56 6.22 -16.74
C LYS A 187 7.35 6.18 -15.23
N SER A 188 8.18 6.89 -14.49
CA SER A 188 7.99 7.20 -13.08
C SER A 188 7.25 8.54 -13.00
N GLU A 189 6.10 8.57 -12.35
CA GLU A 189 5.40 9.80 -11.99
C GLU A 189 5.31 9.88 -10.48
N THR A 190 5.78 10.98 -9.90
CA THR A 190 5.53 11.29 -8.50
C THR A 190 4.03 11.54 -8.34
N VAL A 191 3.43 10.92 -7.34
CA VAL A 191 1.99 11.13 -7.07
C VAL A 191 1.80 12.57 -6.63
N PRO A 192 0.96 13.36 -7.33
CA PRO A 192 0.61 14.67 -6.81
C PRO A 192 -0.15 14.47 -5.50
N VAL A 193 0.40 15.00 -4.42
CA VAL A 193 -0.24 15.00 -3.11
C VAL A 193 -1.48 15.88 -3.21
N ALA A 194 -2.66 15.29 -3.16
CA ALA A 194 -3.89 16.05 -3.10
C ALA A 194 -3.96 16.78 -1.75
N GLU A 195 -4.16 18.09 -1.79
CA GLU A 195 -4.42 18.83 -0.56
C GLU A 195 -5.68 18.27 0.12
N PRO A 196 -5.60 17.92 1.41
CA PRO A 196 -6.77 17.40 2.12
C PRO A 196 -7.88 18.45 2.16
N GLU A 197 -9.11 18.03 1.85
CA GLU A 197 -10.29 18.89 1.95
C GLU A 197 -10.43 19.39 3.40
N GLU A 198 -10.56 20.70 3.58
CA GLU A 198 -10.81 21.28 4.89
C GLU A 198 -12.28 21.11 5.27
N PHE A 199 -12.53 20.70 6.50
CA PHE A 199 -13.90 20.77 7.03
C PHE A 199 -14.32 22.24 7.14
N PRO A 200 -15.61 22.55 6.87
CA PRO A 200 -16.12 23.89 7.10
C PRO A 200 -15.82 24.36 8.53
N ALA A 201 -15.44 25.63 8.69
CA ALA A 201 -15.04 26.19 9.98
C ALA A 201 -16.19 26.14 11.04
N ASP A 202 -17.43 26.10 10.57
CA ASP A 202 -18.65 26.00 11.36
C ASP A 202 -19.06 24.55 11.71
N MET A 203 -18.31 23.56 11.25
CA MET A 203 -18.58 22.16 11.56
C MET A 203 -18.26 21.86 13.03
N ILE A 204 -19.28 21.52 13.78
CA ILE A 204 -19.18 21.14 15.20
C ILE A 204 -19.16 19.61 15.29
N PHE A 205 -18.13 19.07 15.95
CA PHE A 205 -18.09 17.66 16.28
C PHE A 205 -18.84 17.40 17.59
N GLU A 206 -19.77 16.43 17.59
CA GLU A 206 -20.49 16.02 18.81
C GLU A 206 -19.59 15.31 19.83
N GLN A 207 -18.52 14.66 19.34
CA GLN A 207 -17.54 13.95 20.15
C GLN A 207 -16.16 14.59 20.02
N ASP A 208 -15.30 14.31 21.01
CA ASP A 208 -13.90 14.70 20.94
C ASP A 208 -13.25 14.18 19.64
N PRO A 209 -12.63 15.06 18.83
CA PRO A 209 -11.95 14.67 17.59
C PRO A 209 -10.94 13.54 17.76
N LEU A 210 -10.30 13.44 18.94
CA LEU A 210 -9.38 12.35 19.27
C LEU A 210 -10.09 10.99 19.38
N GLN A 211 -11.28 10.97 19.99
CA GLN A 211 -12.08 9.74 20.08
C GLN A 211 -12.56 9.29 18.71
N ILE A 212 -12.98 10.24 17.88
CA ILE A 212 -13.39 9.97 16.49
C ILE A 212 -12.19 9.38 15.70
N LEU A 213 -11.01 10.00 15.82
CA LEU A 213 -9.81 9.51 15.15
C LEU A 213 -9.46 8.08 15.56
N ASN A 214 -9.45 7.79 16.87
CA ASN A 214 -9.14 6.46 17.38
C ASN A 214 -10.13 5.38 16.91
N ALA A 215 -11.39 5.75 16.70
CA ALA A 215 -12.41 4.84 16.17
C ALA A 215 -12.26 4.61 14.66
N ILE A 216 -11.90 5.64 13.89
CA ILE A 216 -11.78 5.56 12.43
C ILE A 216 -10.45 4.92 12.01
N LEU A 217 -9.39 5.08 12.78
CA LEU A 217 -8.04 4.67 12.42
C LEU A 217 -7.91 3.19 12.05
N PRO A 218 -8.39 2.22 12.85
CA PRO A 218 -8.33 0.80 12.48
C PRO A 218 -9.10 0.52 11.19
N LEU A 219 -10.26 1.17 11.02
CA LEU A 219 -11.08 1.03 9.82
C LEU A 219 -10.35 1.55 8.58
N TYR A 220 -9.65 2.69 8.72
CA TYR A 220 -8.84 3.26 7.65
C TYR A 220 -7.69 2.33 7.25
N LEU A 221 -6.87 1.90 8.20
CA LEU A 221 -5.71 1.03 7.93
C LEU A 221 -6.15 -0.29 7.29
N ASN A 222 -7.18 -0.93 7.84
CA ASN A 222 -7.75 -2.15 7.30
C ASN A 222 -8.34 -1.93 5.90
N GLY A 223 -9.02 -0.82 5.68
CA GLY A 223 -9.58 -0.43 4.39
C GLY A 223 -8.50 -0.22 3.32
N GLN A 224 -7.41 0.46 3.67
CA GLN A 224 -6.29 0.69 2.75
C GLN A 224 -5.58 -0.62 2.41
N LEU A 225 -5.30 -1.46 3.39
CA LEU A 225 -4.66 -2.75 3.15
C LEU A 225 -5.58 -3.68 2.34
N LEU A 226 -6.87 -3.74 2.65
CA LEU A 226 -7.84 -4.52 1.86
C LEU A 226 -7.87 -4.07 0.40
N ARG A 227 -7.90 -2.75 0.15
CA ARG A 227 -7.83 -2.17 -1.20
C ARG A 227 -6.57 -2.64 -1.93
N THR A 228 -5.39 -2.52 -1.31
CA THR A 228 -4.12 -2.91 -1.95
C THR A 228 -4.05 -4.41 -2.25
N LEU A 229 -4.58 -5.26 -1.37
CA LEU A 229 -4.71 -6.70 -1.60
C LEU A 229 -5.64 -7.01 -2.78
N GLN A 230 -6.81 -6.37 -2.84
CA GLN A 230 -7.78 -6.57 -3.93
C GLN A 230 -7.24 -6.08 -5.27
N GLU A 231 -6.58 -4.93 -5.31
CA GLU A 231 -5.94 -4.41 -6.52
C GLU A 231 -4.84 -5.34 -7.02
N SER A 232 -4.00 -5.86 -6.12
CA SER A 232 -2.94 -6.82 -6.46
C SER A 232 -3.49 -8.13 -7.02
N VAL A 233 -4.55 -8.68 -6.42
CA VAL A 233 -5.19 -9.91 -6.91
C VAL A 233 -5.87 -9.67 -8.26
N ALA A 234 -6.54 -8.53 -8.47
CA ALA A 234 -7.13 -8.18 -9.75
C ALA A 234 -6.06 -8.06 -10.85
N SER A 235 -4.93 -7.41 -10.55
CA SER A 235 -3.79 -7.27 -11.45
C SER A 235 -3.13 -8.62 -11.77
N GLU A 236 -2.96 -9.49 -10.78
CA GLU A 236 -2.45 -10.85 -10.97
C GLU A 236 -3.34 -11.66 -11.92
N LEU A 237 -4.66 -11.62 -11.69
CA LEU A 237 -5.62 -12.36 -12.52
C LEU A 237 -5.70 -11.80 -13.93
N ALA A 238 -5.63 -10.48 -14.12
CA ALA A 238 -5.58 -9.84 -15.43
C ALA A 238 -4.31 -10.21 -16.19
N SER A 239 -3.14 -10.14 -15.54
CA SER A 239 -1.85 -10.54 -16.12
C SER A 239 -1.82 -12.02 -16.49
N ARG A 240 -2.43 -12.89 -15.67
CA ARG A 240 -2.56 -14.32 -15.98
C ARG A 240 -3.45 -14.56 -17.19
N MET A 241 -4.57 -13.86 -17.27
CA MET A 241 -5.48 -13.96 -18.43
C MET A 241 -4.75 -13.53 -19.72
N SER A 242 -4.05 -12.41 -19.69
CA SER A 242 -3.28 -11.91 -20.84
C SER A 242 -2.17 -12.90 -21.24
N ALA A 243 -1.39 -13.41 -20.27
CA ALA A 243 -0.34 -14.38 -20.55
C ALA A 243 -0.86 -15.69 -21.14
N MET A 244 -1.99 -16.19 -20.67
CA MET A 244 -2.62 -17.39 -21.22
C MET A 244 -3.19 -17.14 -22.61
N SER A 245 -3.81 -15.99 -22.85
CA SER A 245 -4.33 -15.60 -24.18
C SER A 245 -3.20 -15.46 -25.22
N SER A 246 -2.03 -14.98 -24.80
CA SER A 246 -0.87 -14.85 -25.69
C SER A 246 -0.16 -16.18 -25.96
N ALA A 247 -0.40 -17.20 -25.16
CA ALA A 247 0.18 -18.53 -25.30
C ALA A 247 -0.70 -19.51 -26.08
N SER A 248 -1.95 -19.14 -26.37
CA SER A 248 -2.93 -19.87 -27.20
C SER A 248 -2.88 -19.39 -28.63
#